data_901365f96f37f6f793e97cd694a7ccd0
#
_entry.id   901365f96f37f6f793e97cd694a7ccd0
#
_cell.length_a   1.000
_cell.length_b   1.000
_cell.length_c   1.000
_cell.angle_alpha   90.00
_cell.angle_beta   90.00
_cell.angle_gamma   90.00
#
_symmetry.space_group_name_H-M   'P 1'
#
loop_
_entity.id
_entity.type
_entity.pdbx_description
1 polymer ?
#
loop_
_entity_poly.entity_id
_entity_poly.type
_entity_poly.pdbx_seq_one_letter_code
_entity_poly.pdbx_strand_id
1 'polypeptide(L)'
;MVSIIIPVYNQLEIFRECITSIRETAPEGIEIIVIDNGSSPPVGNLYTGFIPNRVIRNERNEGFPKAVNQGIREAQGDVIVLLNSDVILSPMWLDRLTAPLDEFAILGPVTNYASGIQRIIPGLYETKAEFNKTAADVWENYGNEVQEVNWIIGFLMVFKRSLWEEIGPFDESLWPCSGEEIDFCMRAREKGHRVGVVLGCYVHHEGSQTFSEMHGKGEVDYDAVVKASGEHLIERWGKDIFARQEISSSPAPKGLCLNLGCGYRKLEGFVNIDNRPEVGPDMVCDVLDGLPYEDSSVDMVRADDFLEHIPIGKTVQVVTEIWRVLKPGGIFESLTPSTDGRGAFQDPTHASFWNANSWLYYTDPATRHLYGMVPDFEVISIEDRLTSEALQIIHTHALLKARKDA
;
A
#
# COMPACT_ATOMS: atom_id res chain seq x y z
N MET A 1 10.56 -20.34 -18.35
CA MET A 1 9.82 -19.31 -19.12
C MET A 1 8.84 -18.62 -18.18
N VAL A 2 8.57 -17.32 -18.38
CA VAL A 2 7.62 -16.53 -17.56
C VAL A 2 6.36 -16.28 -18.36
N SER A 3 5.18 -16.44 -17.74
CA SER A 3 3.87 -16.05 -18.29
C SER A 3 3.24 -14.97 -17.44
N ILE A 4 2.96 -13.81 -18.04
CA ILE A 4 2.23 -12.70 -17.40
C ILE A 4 0.75 -12.84 -17.75
N ILE A 5 -0.11 -12.92 -16.76
CA ILE A 5 -1.56 -13.03 -16.88
C ILE A 5 -2.18 -11.73 -16.42
N ILE A 6 -2.97 -11.10 -17.29
CA ILE A 6 -3.57 -9.79 -17.05
C ILE A 6 -5.08 -9.88 -17.25
N PRO A 7 -5.87 -10.01 -16.18
CA PRO A 7 -7.31 -9.83 -16.26
C PRO A 7 -7.64 -8.37 -16.51
N VAL A 8 -8.54 -8.11 -17.46
CA VAL A 8 -8.95 -6.73 -17.83
C VAL A 8 -10.47 -6.66 -17.86
N TYR A 9 -11.03 -5.69 -17.20
CA TYR A 9 -12.45 -5.34 -17.30
C TYR A 9 -12.58 -3.83 -17.46
N ASN A 10 -12.94 -3.38 -18.68
CA ASN A 10 -12.98 -1.96 -19.04
C ASN A 10 -11.65 -1.23 -18.78
N GLN A 11 -11.66 0.04 -18.36
CA GLN A 11 -10.48 0.85 -17.99
C GLN A 11 -9.33 0.79 -19.03
N LEU A 12 -9.70 0.89 -20.32
CA LEU A 12 -8.78 0.58 -21.42
C LEU A 12 -7.59 1.53 -21.54
N GLU A 13 -7.71 2.79 -21.10
CA GLU A 13 -6.59 3.74 -21.12
C GLU A 13 -5.53 3.36 -20.06
N ILE A 14 -5.98 3.01 -18.86
CA ILE A 14 -5.10 2.55 -17.78
C ILE A 14 -4.42 1.25 -18.19
N PHE A 15 -5.17 0.30 -18.77
CA PHE A 15 -4.60 -0.93 -19.30
C PHE A 15 -3.56 -0.66 -20.41
N ARG A 16 -3.74 0.38 -21.22
CA ARG A 16 -2.74 0.78 -22.24
C ARG A 16 -1.42 1.19 -21.60
N GLU A 17 -1.45 1.91 -20.49
CA GLU A 17 -0.25 2.27 -19.74
C GLU A 17 0.43 1.05 -19.12
N CYS A 18 -0.35 0.15 -18.52
CA CYS A 18 0.14 -1.12 -18.00
C CYS A 18 0.88 -1.92 -19.08
N ILE A 19 0.23 -2.20 -20.22
CA ILE A 19 0.84 -2.99 -21.31
C ILE A 19 2.07 -2.29 -21.91
N THR A 20 2.08 -0.96 -21.95
CA THR A 20 3.22 -0.17 -22.39
C THR A 20 4.39 -0.33 -21.44
N SER A 21 4.14 -0.31 -20.13
CA SER A 21 5.18 -0.51 -19.12
C SER A 21 5.81 -1.91 -19.20
N ILE A 22 5.02 -2.95 -19.48
CA ILE A 22 5.55 -4.32 -19.72
C ILE A 22 6.51 -4.30 -20.91
N ARG A 23 6.08 -3.73 -22.04
CA ARG A 23 6.88 -3.66 -23.27
C ARG A 23 8.22 -2.98 -23.08
N GLU A 24 8.26 -1.97 -22.22
CA GLU A 24 9.46 -1.16 -21.99
C GLU A 24 10.42 -1.76 -20.96
N THR A 25 9.91 -2.61 -20.06
CA THR A 25 10.68 -3.07 -18.89
C THR A 25 10.85 -4.57 -18.81
N ALA A 26 10.06 -5.35 -19.55
CA ALA A 26 10.15 -6.80 -19.55
C ALA A 26 11.19 -7.30 -20.57
N PRO A 27 11.95 -8.37 -20.25
CA PRO A 27 12.88 -8.99 -21.20
C PRO A 27 12.14 -9.70 -22.36
N GLU A 28 12.88 -10.00 -23.43
CA GLU A 28 12.35 -10.79 -24.54
C GLU A 28 12.01 -12.22 -24.11
N GLY A 29 11.03 -12.85 -24.81
CA GLY A 29 10.67 -14.24 -24.58
C GLY A 29 9.66 -14.48 -23.45
N ILE A 30 9.04 -13.41 -22.94
CA ILE A 30 7.92 -13.52 -21.99
C ILE A 30 6.62 -13.80 -22.75
N GLU A 31 5.82 -14.70 -22.20
CA GLU A 31 4.46 -14.95 -22.65
C GLU A 31 3.49 -13.97 -21.95
N ILE A 32 2.64 -13.30 -22.74
CA ILE A 32 1.62 -12.39 -22.21
C ILE A 32 0.24 -12.90 -22.61
N ILE A 33 -0.59 -13.16 -21.60
CA ILE A 33 -1.96 -13.64 -21.75
C ILE A 33 -2.90 -12.60 -21.14
N VAL A 34 -3.74 -12.01 -21.97
CA VAL A 34 -4.77 -11.05 -21.54
C VAL A 34 -6.11 -11.75 -21.48
N ILE A 35 -6.79 -11.63 -20.35
CA ILE A 35 -8.16 -12.11 -20.18
C ILE A 35 -9.09 -10.90 -20.24
N ASP A 36 -9.69 -10.66 -21.40
CA ASP A 36 -10.74 -9.65 -21.59
C ASP A 36 -12.03 -10.14 -20.93
N ASN A 37 -12.28 -9.72 -19.74
CA ASN A 37 -13.35 -10.20 -18.87
C ASN A 37 -14.71 -9.53 -19.18
N GLY A 38 -15.03 -9.37 -20.46
CA GLY A 38 -16.29 -8.79 -20.91
C GLY A 38 -16.24 -7.27 -21.10
N SER A 39 -15.09 -6.69 -21.39
CA SER A 39 -14.95 -5.23 -21.57
C SER A 39 -15.81 -4.67 -22.69
N SER A 40 -16.26 -3.43 -22.55
CA SER A 40 -16.99 -2.68 -23.58
C SER A 40 -16.37 -1.28 -23.76
N PRO A 41 -15.71 -1.00 -24.90
CA PRO A 41 -15.45 -1.89 -26.04
C PRO A 41 -14.42 -3.02 -25.73
N PRO A 42 -14.34 -4.06 -26.60
CA PRO A 42 -13.38 -5.12 -26.41
C PRO A 42 -11.92 -4.63 -26.42
N VAL A 43 -11.10 -5.26 -25.55
CA VAL A 43 -9.68 -4.97 -25.40
C VAL A 43 -8.89 -5.12 -26.71
N GLY A 44 -9.28 -6.06 -27.58
CA GLY A 44 -8.61 -6.32 -28.86
C GLY A 44 -8.50 -5.14 -29.81
N ASN A 45 -9.28 -4.05 -29.62
CA ASN A 45 -9.23 -2.85 -30.43
C ASN A 45 -8.09 -1.88 -30.06
N LEU A 46 -7.34 -2.17 -28.99
CA LEU A 46 -6.29 -1.29 -28.44
C LEU A 46 -4.88 -1.58 -28.99
N TYR A 47 -4.68 -2.72 -29.64
CA TYR A 47 -3.35 -3.17 -30.03
C TYR A 47 -2.84 -2.46 -31.29
N THR A 48 -2.31 -1.27 -31.15
CA THR A 48 -1.49 -0.63 -32.17
C THR A 48 -0.01 -0.85 -31.86
N GLY A 49 0.57 -1.92 -32.41
CA GLY A 49 2.02 -2.16 -32.38
C GLY A 49 2.56 -3.12 -31.31
N PHE A 50 1.77 -3.57 -30.37
CA PHE A 50 2.08 -4.69 -29.45
C PHE A 50 0.92 -5.67 -29.43
N ILE A 51 1.20 -6.93 -29.68
CA ILE A 51 0.19 -8.00 -29.69
C ILE A 51 0.55 -8.93 -28.54
N PRO A 52 -0.32 -9.12 -27.53
CA PRO A 52 -0.15 -10.19 -26.54
C PRO A 52 -0.04 -11.55 -27.26
N ASN A 53 0.65 -12.49 -26.62
CA ASN A 53 0.74 -13.85 -27.18
C ASN A 53 -0.64 -14.48 -27.30
N ARG A 54 -1.55 -14.11 -26.38
CA ARG A 54 -2.93 -14.60 -26.36
C ARG A 54 -3.89 -13.58 -25.75
N VAL A 55 -5.07 -13.47 -26.36
CA VAL A 55 -6.21 -12.75 -25.79
C VAL A 55 -7.38 -13.72 -25.69
N ILE A 56 -7.91 -13.90 -24.48
CA ILE A 56 -9.07 -14.71 -24.21
C ILE A 56 -10.19 -13.77 -23.81
N ARG A 57 -11.33 -13.83 -24.51
CA ARG A 57 -12.47 -12.96 -24.22
C ARG A 57 -13.61 -13.75 -23.59
N ASN A 58 -14.07 -13.26 -22.45
CA ASN A 58 -15.31 -13.69 -21.81
C ASN A 58 -16.49 -12.85 -22.31
N GLU A 59 -17.67 -13.44 -22.38
CA GLU A 59 -18.89 -12.73 -22.81
C GLU A 59 -19.34 -11.68 -21.79
N ARG A 60 -19.03 -11.90 -20.52
CA ARG A 60 -19.35 -11.03 -19.39
C ARG A 60 -18.22 -11.07 -18.34
N ASN A 61 -18.31 -10.21 -17.35
CA ASN A 61 -17.40 -10.26 -16.21
C ASN A 61 -17.65 -11.52 -15.36
N GLU A 62 -16.72 -12.47 -15.43
CA GLU A 62 -16.76 -13.74 -14.69
C GLU A 62 -16.06 -13.64 -13.32
N GLY A 63 -15.56 -12.46 -12.93
CA GLY A 63 -14.77 -12.21 -11.72
C GLY A 63 -13.28 -12.42 -11.91
N PHE A 64 -12.50 -11.80 -11.02
CA PHE A 64 -11.04 -11.85 -11.07
C PHE A 64 -10.48 -13.27 -10.85
N PRO A 65 -10.90 -14.03 -9.80
CA PRO A 65 -10.32 -15.36 -9.56
C PRO A 65 -10.53 -16.32 -10.75
N LYS A 66 -11.70 -16.28 -11.38
CA LYS A 66 -11.99 -17.14 -12.54
C LYS A 66 -11.16 -16.73 -13.77
N ALA A 67 -11.04 -15.43 -14.03
CA ALA A 67 -10.21 -14.93 -15.12
C ALA A 67 -8.72 -15.30 -14.92
N VAL A 68 -8.20 -15.17 -13.71
CA VAL A 68 -6.85 -15.59 -13.34
C VAL A 68 -6.66 -17.09 -13.57
N ASN A 69 -7.54 -17.93 -13.05
CA ASN A 69 -7.48 -19.38 -13.24
C ASN A 69 -7.51 -19.78 -14.73
N GLN A 70 -8.31 -19.06 -15.52
CA GLN A 70 -8.39 -19.25 -16.96
C GLN A 70 -7.04 -18.96 -17.64
N GLY A 71 -6.41 -17.84 -17.26
CA GLY A 71 -5.09 -17.47 -17.77
C GLY A 71 -4.00 -18.45 -17.36
N ILE A 72 -3.99 -18.92 -16.11
CA ILE A 72 -2.98 -19.89 -15.64
C ILE A 72 -3.07 -21.23 -16.38
N ARG A 73 -4.30 -21.71 -16.68
CA ARG A 73 -4.49 -22.96 -17.44
C ARG A 73 -3.91 -22.87 -18.86
N GLU A 74 -3.95 -21.68 -19.46
CA GLU A 74 -3.48 -21.44 -20.82
C GLU A 74 -1.99 -21.07 -20.90
N ALA A 75 -1.40 -20.68 -19.77
CA ALA A 75 -0.01 -20.26 -19.69
C ALA A 75 0.95 -21.45 -19.94
N GLN A 76 2.10 -21.20 -20.55
CA GLN A 76 3.14 -22.20 -20.84
C GLN A 76 4.39 -22.04 -19.94
N GLY A 77 4.50 -20.91 -19.24
CA GLY A 77 5.64 -20.62 -18.38
C GLY A 77 5.62 -21.40 -17.07
N ASP A 78 6.81 -21.66 -16.53
CA ASP A 78 7.00 -22.27 -15.21
C ASP A 78 6.85 -21.26 -14.07
N VAL A 79 7.04 -19.98 -14.39
CA VAL A 79 6.82 -18.84 -13.48
C VAL A 79 5.59 -18.09 -13.97
N ILE A 80 4.65 -17.90 -13.08
CA ILE A 80 3.43 -17.15 -13.29
C ILE A 80 3.56 -15.78 -12.64
N VAL A 81 3.21 -14.75 -13.40
CA VAL A 81 3.02 -13.39 -12.91
C VAL A 81 1.56 -13.03 -13.09
N LEU A 82 0.86 -12.82 -12.00
CA LEU A 82 -0.46 -12.19 -12.04
C LEU A 82 -0.27 -10.68 -11.94
N LEU A 83 -0.84 -9.95 -12.85
CA LEU A 83 -0.68 -8.50 -12.94
C LEU A 83 -2.04 -7.83 -13.13
N ASN A 84 -2.39 -6.92 -12.25
CA ASN A 84 -3.56 -6.08 -12.45
C ASN A 84 -3.35 -5.13 -13.63
N SER A 85 -4.44 -4.82 -14.32
CA SER A 85 -4.44 -3.95 -15.50
C SER A 85 -4.17 -2.46 -15.21
N ASP A 86 -4.08 -2.10 -13.92
CA ASP A 86 -3.85 -0.74 -13.42
C ASP A 86 -2.49 -0.59 -12.71
N VAL A 87 -1.53 -1.44 -13.06
CA VAL A 87 -0.15 -1.40 -12.53
C VAL A 87 0.82 -0.94 -13.61
N ILE A 88 1.70 0.01 -13.26
CA ILE A 88 2.82 0.45 -14.10
C ILE A 88 4.13 -0.11 -13.53
N LEU A 89 4.88 -0.80 -14.35
CA LEU A 89 6.09 -1.52 -13.96
C LEU A 89 7.33 -0.65 -14.07
N SER A 90 8.21 -0.76 -13.07
CA SER A 90 9.50 -0.08 -13.05
C SER A 90 10.60 -0.92 -13.75
N PRO A 91 11.75 -0.34 -14.12
CA PRO A 91 12.90 -1.10 -14.62
C PRO A 91 13.33 -2.21 -13.65
N MET A 92 13.72 -3.36 -14.19
CA MET A 92 14.23 -4.53 -13.43
C MET A 92 13.22 -5.19 -12.47
N TRP A 93 11.95 -4.84 -12.52
CA TRP A 93 10.92 -5.38 -11.61
C TRP A 93 10.86 -6.91 -11.62
N LEU A 94 10.95 -7.53 -12.81
CA LEU A 94 10.82 -8.98 -12.96
C LEU A 94 12.01 -9.72 -12.33
N ASP A 95 13.22 -9.27 -12.62
CA ASP A 95 14.44 -9.88 -12.06
C ASP A 95 14.44 -9.79 -10.53
N ARG A 96 14.02 -8.64 -9.99
CA ARG A 96 13.91 -8.41 -8.54
C ARG A 96 12.87 -9.33 -7.89
N LEU A 97 11.71 -9.51 -8.51
CA LEU A 97 10.64 -10.37 -7.97
C LEU A 97 10.92 -11.85 -8.16
N THR A 98 11.65 -12.25 -9.20
CA THR A 98 11.90 -13.67 -9.47
C THR A 98 13.15 -14.20 -8.76
N ALA A 99 14.10 -13.34 -8.40
CA ALA A 99 15.34 -13.75 -7.74
C ALA A 99 15.10 -14.56 -6.45
N PRO A 100 14.15 -14.20 -5.55
CA PRO A 100 13.95 -14.96 -4.31
C PRO A 100 12.99 -16.16 -4.43
N LEU A 101 12.55 -16.57 -5.63
CA LEU A 101 11.56 -17.65 -5.84
C LEU A 101 12.03 -19.05 -5.40
N ASP A 102 13.30 -19.24 -5.08
CA ASP A 102 13.79 -20.50 -4.52
C ASP A 102 13.61 -20.56 -2.99
N GLU A 103 13.46 -19.42 -2.35
CA GLU A 103 13.25 -19.30 -0.90
C GLU A 103 11.79 -19.02 -0.54
N PHE A 104 11.07 -18.28 -1.39
CA PHE A 104 9.68 -17.88 -1.20
C PHE A 104 8.81 -18.42 -2.34
N ALA A 105 7.67 -18.99 -1.99
CA ALA A 105 6.77 -19.58 -2.98
C ALA A 105 5.87 -18.54 -3.65
N ILE A 106 5.55 -17.44 -2.95
CA ILE A 106 4.74 -16.33 -3.45
C ILE A 106 5.44 -15.03 -3.09
N LEU A 107 5.58 -14.14 -4.06
CA LEU A 107 6.23 -12.84 -3.91
C LEU A 107 5.38 -11.72 -4.51
N GLY A 108 5.42 -10.56 -3.87
CA GLY A 108 4.85 -9.31 -4.38
C GLY A 108 5.79 -8.13 -4.16
N PRO A 109 5.63 -7.04 -4.92
CA PRO A 109 6.41 -5.82 -4.76
C PRO A 109 5.80 -4.88 -3.73
N VAL A 110 6.49 -3.77 -3.50
CA VAL A 110 5.94 -2.59 -2.84
C VAL A 110 5.40 -1.59 -3.86
N THR A 111 4.46 -0.75 -3.44
CA THR A 111 3.73 0.19 -4.30
C THR A 111 3.26 1.44 -3.53
N ASN A 112 2.80 2.46 -4.25
CA ASN A 112 2.14 3.65 -3.68
C ASN A 112 0.76 3.35 -3.09
N TYR A 113 0.03 2.36 -3.64
CA TYR A 113 -1.35 2.07 -3.24
C TYR A 113 -1.54 0.58 -2.94
N ALA A 114 -1.53 0.23 -1.67
CA ALA A 114 -1.86 -1.09 -1.12
C ALA A 114 -2.16 -0.97 0.37
N SER A 115 -2.51 -2.07 1.04
CA SER A 115 -2.57 -2.15 2.50
C SER A 115 -1.27 -2.74 3.06
N GLY A 116 -0.99 -2.44 4.31
CA GLY A 116 0.12 -3.06 5.05
C GLY A 116 1.49 -2.72 4.49
N ILE A 117 2.41 -3.67 4.64
CA ILE A 117 3.83 -3.51 4.31
C ILE A 117 4.12 -3.26 2.82
N GLN A 118 3.21 -3.66 1.92
CA GLN A 118 3.39 -3.39 0.50
C GLN A 118 3.20 -1.93 0.14
N ARG A 119 2.57 -1.14 1.01
CA ARG A 119 2.46 0.29 0.78
C ARG A 119 3.71 1.00 1.27
N ILE A 120 4.46 1.53 0.34
CA ILE A 120 5.48 2.55 0.63
C ILE A 120 5.06 3.84 -0.06
N ILE A 121 5.42 4.97 0.54
CA ILE A 121 5.05 6.26 -0.01
C ILE A 121 6.35 6.96 -0.41
N PRO A 122 6.79 6.75 -1.63
CA PRO A 122 7.81 7.58 -2.23
C PRO A 122 7.18 8.95 -2.51
N GLY A 123 7.96 10.01 -2.55
CA GLY A 123 7.47 11.34 -2.92
C GLY A 123 6.65 11.31 -4.22
N LEU A 124 5.83 12.34 -4.42
CA LEU A 124 5.04 12.49 -5.64
C LEU A 124 5.97 12.46 -6.86
N TYR A 125 5.54 11.78 -7.90
CA TYR A 125 6.16 11.81 -9.22
C TYR A 125 5.07 12.07 -10.27
N GLU A 126 5.34 13.02 -11.16
CA GLU A 126 4.41 13.40 -12.23
C GLU A 126 4.91 12.87 -13.59
N THR A 127 6.18 12.50 -13.64
CA THR A 127 6.82 12.04 -14.87
C THR A 127 7.36 10.62 -14.73
N LYS A 128 7.45 9.93 -15.86
CA LYS A 128 8.08 8.59 -15.91
C LYS A 128 9.54 8.60 -15.41
N ALA A 129 10.28 9.69 -15.66
CA ALA A 129 11.66 9.81 -15.20
C ALA A 129 11.73 9.85 -13.66
N GLU A 130 10.83 10.58 -13.02
CA GLU A 130 10.71 10.64 -11.56
C GLU A 130 10.25 9.31 -10.98
N PHE A 131 9.27 8.65 -11.60
CA PHE A 131 8.87 7.29 -11.22
C PHE A 131 10.05 6.31 -11.26
N ASN A 132 10.82 6.31 -12.34
CA ASN A 132 11.99 5.44 -12.47
C ASN A 132 13.07 5.77 -11.43
N LYS A 133 13.27 7.07 -11.12
CA LYS A 133 14.16 7.50 -10.05
C LYS A 133 13.69 6.98 -8.70
N THR A 134 12.40 7.13 -8.40
CA THR A 134 11.79 6.59 -7.19
C THR A 134 12.03 5.08 -7.03
N ALA A 135 11.82 4.32 -8.11
CA ALA A 135 12.07 2.87 -8.09
C ALA A 135 13.57 2.53 -7.90
N ALA A 136 14.47 3.38 -8.39
CA ALA A 136 15.90 3.25 -8.14
C ALA A 136 16.26 3.58 -6.69
N ASP A 137 15.73 4.66 -6.14
CA ASP A 137 15.93 5.07 -4.73
C ASP A 137 15.43 3.97 -3.76
N VAL A 138 14.28 3.35 -4.06
CA VAL A 138 13.74 2.21 -3.29
C VAL A 138 14.70 1.02 -3.37
N TRP A 139 15.23 0.71 -4.54
CA TRP A 139 16.22 -0.34 -4.69
C TRP A 139 17.53 -0.05 -3.95
N GLU A 140 18.02 1.17 -3.99
CA GLU A 140 19.22 1.57 -3.24
C GLU A 140 19.04 1.41 -1.74
N ASN A 141 17.83 1.65 -1.24
CA ASN A 141 17.51 1.54 0.19
C ASN A 141 17.31 0.10 0.66
N TYR A 142 16.66 -0.75 -0.12
CA TYR A 142 16.22 -2.08 0.33
C TYR A 142 16.90 -3.24 -0.42
N GLY A 143 17.41 -3.03 -1.64
CA GLY A 143 18.10 -4.06 -2.42
C GLY A 143 17.27 -5.34 -2.58
N ASN A 144 17.88 -6.48 -2.24
CA ASN A 144 17.24 -7.80 -2.31
C ASN A 144 16.47 -8.18 -1.02
N GLU A 145 16.20 -7.23 -0.14
CA GLU A 145 15.50 -7.52 1.11
C GLU A 145 14.08 -8.04 0.85
N VAL A 146 13.75 -9.17 1.47
CA VAL A 146 12.41 -9.76 1.39
C VAL A 146 11.85 -9.87 2.80
N GLN A 147 10.73 -9.19 3.04
CA GLN A 147 9.99 -9.32 4.29
C GLN A 147 9.02 -10.49 4.19
N GLU A 148 9.17 -11.49 5.07
CA GLU A 148 8.20 -12.57 5.18
C GLU A 148 6.87 -12.07 5.76
N VAL A 149 5.76 -12.47 5.15
CA VAL A 149 4.39 -12.08 5.52
C VAL A 149 3.46 -13.29 5.48
N ASN A 150 2.27 -13.15 6.04
CA ASN A 150 1.26 -14.21 5.94
C ASN A 150 0.58 -14.24 4.57
N TRP A 151 0.35 -13.08 3.97
CA TRP A 151 -0.26 -12.91 2.66
C TRP A 151 0.15 -11.55 2.05
N ILE A 152 -0.05 -11.38 0.77
CA ILE A 152 0.19 -10.15 0.03
C ILE A 152 -1.10 -9.68 -0.64
N ILE A 153 -1.18 -8.39 -0.98
CA ILE A 153 -2.23 -7.84 -1.83
C ILE A 153 -1.94 -8.23 -3.29
N GLY A 154 -2.96 -8.67 -3.99
CA GLY A 154 -2.88 -9.36 -5.27
C GLY A 154 -2.68 -8.50 -6.52
N PHE A 155 -2.33 -7.19 -6.40
CA PHE A 155 -2.14 -6.32 -7.58
C PHE A 155 -0.99 -6.76 -8.50
N LEU A 156 0.03 -7.39 -7.93
CA LEU A 156 1.11 -8.10 -8.63
C LEU A 156 1.61 -9.25 -7.75
N MET A 157 1.47 -10.48 -8.25
CA MET A 157 1.94 -11.69 -7.57
C MET A 157 2.82 -12.51 -8.51
N VAL A 158 3.92 -13.06 -7.97
CA VAL A 158 4.81 -13.95 -8.71
C VAL A 158 4.96 -15.25 -7.94
N PHE A 159 4.80 -16.39 -8.64
CA PHE A 159 4.95 -17.73 -8.08
C PHE A 159 5.27 -18.76 -9.17
N LYS A 160 5.76 -19.94 -8.78
CA LYS A 160 5.97 -21.06 -9.71
C LYS A 160 4.61 -21.73 -10.03
N ARG A 161 4.38 -22.12 -11.28
CA ARG A 161 3.18 -22.86 -11.70
C ARG A 161 2.94 -24.09 -10.83
N SER A 162 4.00 -24.82 -10.47
CA SER A 162 3.93 -26.00 -9.62
C SER A 162 3.24 -25.74 -8.28
N LEU A 163 3.35 -24.52 -7.74
CA LEU A 163 2.61 -24.15 -6.54
C LEU A 163 1.09 -24.14 -6.77
N TRP A 164 0.64 -23.53 -7.87
CA TRP A 164 -0.79 -23.52 -8.22
C TRP A 164 -1.34 -24.94 -8.46
N GLU A 165 -0.52 -25.82 -9.08
CA GLU A 165 -0.86 -27.21 -9.27
C GLU A 165 -0.93 -27.98 -7.94
N GLU A 166 -0.06 -27.66 -6.97
CA GLU A 166 0.00 -28.28 -5.66
C GLU A 166 -1.17 -27.87 -4.75
N ILE A 167 -1.42 -26.54 -4.64
CA ILE A 167 -2.40 -26.00 -3.67
C ILE A 167 -3.78 -25.77 -4.29
N GLY A 168 -3.94 -25.96 -5.59
CA GLY A 168 -5.17 -25.76 -6.34
C GLY A 168 -5.42 -24.32 -6.80
N PRO A 169 -6.46 -24.09 -7.61
CA PRO A 169 -6.78 -22.80 -8.20
C PRO A 169 -7.21 -21.76 -7.16
N PHE A 170 -7.22 -20.49 -7.59
CA PHE A 170 -7.87 -19.40 -6.83
C PHE A 170 -9.34 -19.72 -6.61
N ASP A 171 -9.86 -19.36 -5.44
CA ASP A 171 -11.25 -19.65 -5.06
C ASP A 171 -12.21 -18.76 -5.86
N GLU A 172 -12.93 -19.38 -6.82
CA GLU A 172 -13.88 -18.67 -7.69
C GLU A 172 -15.17 -18.24 -6.98
N SER A 173 -15.39 -18.69 -5.74
CA SER A 173 -16.52 -18.24 -4.92
C SER A 173 -16.34 -16.81 -4.38
N LEU A 174 -15.11 -16.30 -4.35
CA LEU A 174 -14.77 -14.93 -3.97
C LEU A 174 -14.98 -13.95 -5.14
N TRP A 175 -16.18 -13.95 -5.68
CA TRP A 175 -16.61 -13.09 -6.79
C TRP A 175 -17.08 -11.72 -6.28
N PRO A 176 -16.80 -10.61 -6.98
CA PRO A 176 -16.04 -10.44 -8.22
C PRO A 176 -14.53 -10.45 -8.02
N CYS A 177 -14.04 -10.14 -6.85
CA CYS A 177 -12.69 -10.21 -6.31
C CYS A 177 -12.72 -9.81 -4.83
N SER A 178 -11.62 -9.85 -4.14
CA SER A 178 -11.37 -9.54 -2.73
C SER A 178 -11.15 -10.80 -1.88
N GLY A 179 -9.91 -10.98 -1.46
CA GLY A 179 -9.49 -12.04 -0.53
C GLY A 179 -9.06 -13.36 -1.19
N GLU A 180 -9.20 -13.51 -2.51
CA GLU A 180 -8.73 -14.69 -3.23
C GLU A 180 -7.22 -14.86 -3.15
N GLU A 181 -6.48 -13.76 -3.14
CA GLU A 181 -5.03 -13.74 -2.95
C GLU A 181 -4.64 -14.12 -1.51
N ILE A 182 -5.43 -13.69 -0.54
CA ILE A 182 -5.24 -14.04 0.88
C ILE A 182 -5.44 -15.54 1.05
N ASP A 183 -6.53 -16.09 0.53
CA ASP A 183 -6.81 -17.53 0.55
C ASP A 183 -5.69 -18.33 -0.11
N PHE A 184 -5.23 -17.90 -1.27
CA PHE A 184 -4.14 -18.55 -2.00
C PHE A 184 -2.84 -18.56 -1.20
N CYS A 185 -2.46 -17.45 -0.59
CA CYS A 185 -1.30 -17.34 0.29
C CYS A 185 -1.42 -18.24 1.53
N MET A 186 -2.59 -18.28 2.15
CA MET A 186 -2.83 -19.09 3.34
C MET A 186 -2.76 -20.59 3.02
N ARG A 187 -3.28 -21.05 1.87
CA ARG A 187 -3.13 -22.43 1.42
C ARG A 187 -1.67 -22.81 1.17
N ALA A 188 -0.88 -21.89 0.60
CA ALA A 188 0.56 -22.10 0.44
C ALA A 188 1.25 -22.26 1.80
N ARG A 189 0.91 -21.40 2.76
CA ARG A 189 1.46 -21.46 4.12
C ARG A 189 1.08 -22.73 4.88
N GLU A 190 -0.13 -23.25 4.72
CA GLU A 190 -0.52 -24.56 5.30
C GLU A 190 0.37 -25.71 4.80
N LYS A 191 0.91 -25.59 3.58
CA LYS A 191 1.88 -26.53 3.00
C LYS A 191 3.32 -26.27 3.45
N GLY A 192 3.55 -25.25 4.26
CA GLY A 192 4.88 -24.88 4.75
C GLY A 192 5.65 -23.94 3.83
N HIS A 193 5.00 -23.40 2.80
CA HIS A 193 5.62 -22.43 1.90
C HIS A 193 5.68 -21.04 2.52
N ARG A 194 6.70 -20.27 2.15
CA ARG A 194 6.90 -18.88 2.60
C ARG A 194 6.32 -17.91 1.58
N VAL A 195 5.73 -16.83 2.09
CA VAL A 195 5.20 -15.70 1.31
C VAL A 195 5.99 -14.45 1.67
N GLY A 196 6.35 -13.64 0.69
CA GLY A 196 7.20 -12.47 0.94
C GLY A 196 6.87 -11.24 0.11
N VAL A 197 7.27 -10.08 0.63
CA VAL A 197 7.27 -8.80 -0.05
C VAL A 197 8.70 -8.41 -0.36
N VAL A 198 9.04 -8.19 -1.64
CA VAL A 198 10.35 -7.73 -2.08
C VAL A 198 10.41 -6.21 -1.91
N LEU A 199 11.05 -5.76 -0.84
CA LEU A 199 11.07 -4.35 -0.43
C LEU A 199 11.77 -3.44 -1.44
N GLY A 200 12.80 -3.96 -2.14
CA GLY A 200 13.51 -3.21 -3.17
C GLY A 200 12.83 -3.19 -4.55
N CYS A 201 11.66 -3.83 -4.72
CA CYS A 201 10.92 -3.81 -5.97
C CYS A 201 9.71 -2.88 -5.85
N TYR A 202 9.80 -1.71 -6.48
CA TYR A 202 8.71 -0.73 -6.50
C TYR A 202 7.97 -0.73 -7.84
N VAL A 203 6.64 -0.73 -7.79
CA VAL A 203 5.75 -0.51 -8.94
C VAL A 203 4.70 0.52 -8.59
N HIS A 204 4.11 1.19 -9.59
CA HIS A 204 2.99 2.08 -9.38
C HIS A 204 1.67 1.33 -9.55
N HIS A 205 0.71 1.55 -8.67
CA HIS A 205 -0.63 0.97 -8.71
C HIS A 205 -1.66 2.10 -8.61
N GLU A 206 -2.47 2.28 -9.62
CA GLU A 206 -3.56 3.29 -9.63
C GLU A 206 -4.63 3.00 -8.59
N GLY A 207 -4.86 1.72 -8.32
CA GLY A 207 -5.72 1.21 -7.26
C GLY A 207 -7.23 1.34 -7.51
N SER A 208 -7.94 0.27 -7.23
CA SER A 208 -9.42 0.18 -7.16
C SER A 208 -10.21 0.69 -8.37
N GLN A 209 -9.59 0.88 -9.54
CA GLN A 209 -10.23 1.50 -10.70
C GLN A 209 -11.41 0.68 -11.23
N THR A 210 -11.22 -0.63 -11.38
CA THR A 210 -12.27 -1.56 -11.83
C THR A 210 -13.44 -1.61 -10.84
N PHE A 211 -13.13 -1.67 -9.54
CA PHE A 211 -14.14 -1.71 -8.49
C PHE A 211 -14.96 -0.41 -8.42
N SER A 212 -14.29 0.72 -8.50
CA SER A 212 -14.94 2.05 -8.49
C SER A 212 -15.90 2.19 -9.66
N GLU A 213 -15.52 1.67 -10.85
CA GLU A 213 -16.39 1.67 -12.02
C GLU A 213 -17.62 0.77 -11.83
N MET A 214 -17.41 -0.48 -11.36
CA MET A 214 -18.49 -1.43 -11.11
C MET A 214 -19.49 -0.91 -10.06
N HIS A 215 -18.99 -0.33 -8.98
CA HIS A 215 -19.80 0.29 -7.93
C HIS A 215 -20.56 1.50 -8.47
N GLY A 216 -19.90 2.38 -9.21
CA GLY A 216 -20.53 3.55 -9.84
C GLY A 216 -21.62 3.21 -10.84
N LYS A 217 -21.54 2.04 -11.48
CA LYS A 217 -22.59 1.51 -12.39
C LYS A 217 -23.69 0.73 -11.66
N GLY A 218 -23.55 0.52 -10.35
CA GLY A 218 -24.48 -0.29 -9.57
C GLY A 218 -24.41 -1.79 -9.89
N GLU A 219 -23.31 -2.25 -10.47
CA GLU A 219 -23.07 -3.66 -10.80
C GLU A 219 -22.71 -4.46 -9.54
N VAL A 220 -22.06 -3.81 -8.57
CA VAL A 220 -21.65 -4.41 -7.27
C VAL A 220 -21.80 -3.40 -6.14
N ASP A 221 -22.22 -3.91 -4.99
CA ASP A 221 -22.10 -3.21 -3.71
C ASP A 221 -20.72 -3.56 -3.10
N TYR A 222 -19.81 -2.58 -3.12
CA TYR A 222 -18.43 -2.77 -2.64
C TYR A 222 -18.37 -3.25 -1.20
N ASP A 223 -19.11 -2.61 -0.30
CA ASP A 223 -19.10 -2.91 1.14
C ASP A 223 -19.65 -4.31 1.41
N ALA A 224 -20.71 -4.70 0.69
CA ALA A 224 -21.28 -6.04 0.77
C ALA A 224 -20.27 -7.11 0.30
N VAL A 225 -19.52 -6.85 -0.78
CA VAL A 225 -18.50 -7.77 -1.30
C VAL A 225 -17.36 -7.94 -0.28
N VAL A 226 -16.77 -6.84 0.20
CA VAL A 226 -15.66 -6.88 1.16
C VAL A 226 -16.08 -7.58 2.45
N LYS A 227 -17.31 -7.32 2.92
CA LYS A 227 -17.87 -7.97 4.10
C LYS A 227 -18.02 -9.49 3.89
N ALA A 228 -18.64 -9.90 2.78
CA ALA A 228 -18.86 -11.32 2.49
C ALA A 228 -17.53 -12.08 2.34
N SER A 229 -16.56 -11.49 1.65
CA SER A 229 -15.20 -12.04 1.52
C SER A 229 -14.48 -12.14 2.85
N GLY A 230 -14.62 -11.11 3.70
CA GLY A 230 -14.06 -11.12 5.05
C GLY A 230 -14.67 -12.22 5.93
N GLU A 231 -15.99 -12.41 5.89
CA GLU A 231 -16.69 -13.47 6.61
C GLU A 231 -16.25 -14.85 6.12
N HIS A 232 -16.11 -15.06 4.80
CA HIS A 232 -15.60 -16.31 4.21
C HIS A 232 -14.17 -16.62 4.68
N LEU A 233 -13.28 -15.62 4.65
CA LEU A 233 -11.90 -15.80 5.12
C LEU A 233 -11.82 -16.08 6.62
N ILE A 234 -12.63 -15.43 7.45
CA ILE A 234 -12.72 -15.68 8.88
C ILE A 234 -13.24 -17.09 9.17
N GLU A 235 -14.26 -17.54 8.45
CA GLU A 235 -14.80 -18.91 8.60
C GLU A 235 -13.74 -19.95 8.27
N ARG A 236 -12.97 -19.74 7.21
CA ARG A 236 -11.96 -20.69 6.75
C ARG A 236 -10.67 -20.66 7.54
N TRP A 237 -10.16 -19.50 7.88
CA TRP A 237 -8.82 -19.28 8.43
C TRP A 237 -8.80 -18.80 9.89
N GLY A 238 -9.95 -18.48 10.46
CA GLY A 238 -10.11 -17.99 11.82
C GLY A 238 -10.09 -16.46 11.92
N LYS A 239 -10.59 -15.96 13.05
CA LYS A 239 -10.78 -14.51 13.29
C LYS A 239 -9.48 -13.71 13.29
N ASP A 240 -8.36 -14.35 13.56
CA ASP A 240 -7.06 -13.69 13.65
C ASP A 240 -6.37 -13.50 12.29
N ILE A 241 -7.02 -13.89 11.17
CA ILE A 241 -6.39 -13.80 9.86
C ILE A 241 -5.95 -12.36 9.51
N PHE A 242 -6.77 -11.38 9.85
CA PHE A 242 -6.46 -9.97 9.63
C PHE A 242 -5.60 -9.37 10.75
N ALA A 243 -5.78 -9.79 12.01
CA ALA A 243 -4.97 -9.34 13.13
C ALA A 243 -3.49 -9.78 13.03
N ARG A 244 -3.23 -10.93 12.40
CA ARG A 244 -1.86 -11.43 12.17
C ARG A 244 -1.08 -10.62 11.13
N GLN A 245 -1.72 -9.73 10.39
CA GLN A 245 -1.06 -8.85 9.42
C GLN A 245 -0.98 -7.39 9.89
N GLU A 246 -1.35 -7.08 11.13
CA GLU A 246 -0.91 -5.84 11.80
C GLU A 246 0.61 -5.86 12.06
N ILE A 247 1.36 -6.43 11.13
CA ILE A 247 2.80 -6.24 11.07
C ILE A 247 3.00 -4.90 10.39
N SER A 248 3.33 -3.95 11.24
CA SER A 248 3.93 -2.66 10.90
C SER A 248 3.60 -2.13 9.50
N SER A 249 2.80 -1.08 9.47
CA SER A 249 3.02 0.02 8.51
C SER A 249 4.40 -0.07 7.90
N SER A 250 4.51 0.31 6.66
CA SER A 250 5.73 0.40 5.85
C SER A 250 7.02 0.13 6.61
N PRO A 251 7.93 -0.75 6.14
CA PRO A 251 9.17 -1.02 6.85
C PRO A 251 9.78 0.33 7.22
N ALA A 252 10.23 0.44 8.46
CA ALA A 252 10.88 1.65 8.92
C ALA A 252 11.99 2.00 7.92
N PRO A 253 12.02 3.21 7.37
CA PRO A 253 13.11 3.61 6.49
C PRO A 253 14.43 3.34 7.19
N LYS A 254 15.46 2.93 6.43
CA LYS A 254 16.80 2.73 7.02
C LYS A 254 17.26 4.07 7.59
N GLY A 255 17.29 4.19 8.92
CA GLY A 255 17.64 5.42 9.60
C GLY A 255 17.03 5.51 10.99
N LEU A 256 17.08 6.68 11.57
CA LEU A 256 16.49 6.94 12.89
C LEU A 256 15.00 7.28 12.74
N CYS A 257 14.14 6.40 13.24
CA CYS A 257 12.68 6.54 13.17
C CYS A 257 12.10 6.64 14.58
N LEU A 258 11.16 7.56 14.79
CA LEU A 258 10.51 7.79 16.07
C LEU A 258 9.02 7.48 15.98
N ASN A 259 8.48 6.77 16.99
CA ASN A 259 7.06 6.52 17.17
C ASN A 259 6.61 7.29 18.43
N LEU A 260 5.93 8.42 18.24
CA LEU A 260 5.50 9.33 19.31
C LEU A 260 4.13 8.93 19.86
N GLY A 261 3.99 8.96 21.19
CA GLY A 261 2.77 8.51 21.86
C GLY A 261 2.51 7.03 21.65
N CYS A 262 3.56 6.21 21.71
CA CYS A 262 3.50 4.82 21.33
C CYS A 262 2.47 3.98 22.13
N GLY A 263 2.12 4.42 23.34
CA GLY A 263 1.26 3.64 24.22
C GLY A 263 1.76 2.19 24.34
N TYR A 264 0.84 1.25 24.19
CA TYR A 264 1.16 -0.18 24.09
C TYR A 264 1.47 -0.65 22.66
N ARG A 265 1.34 0.22 21.64
CA ARG A 265 1.63 -0.07 20.23
C ARG A 265 3.07 0.27 19.89
N LYS A 266 3.98 -0.65 20.18
CA LYS A 266 5.40 -0.49 19.82
C LYS A 266 5.63 -0.91 18.38
N LEU A 267 6.37 -0.10 17.64
CA LEU A 267 6.78 -0.38 16.28
C LEU A 267 8.22 -0.91 16.27
N GLU A 268 8.43 -2.04 15.63
CA GLU A 268 9.77 -2.58 15.41
C GLU A 268 10.56 -1.68 14.45
N GLY A 269 11.84 -1.43 14.77
CA GLY A 269 12.68 -0.53 13.98
C GLY A 269 12.48 0.96 14.28
N PHE A 270 11.58 1.33 15.21
CA PHE A 270 11.40 2.68 15.72
C PHE A 270 11.91 2.81 17.16
N VAL A 271 12.33 4.00 17.53
CA VAL A 271 12.43 4.37 18.93
C VAL A 271 11.02 4.75 19.40
N ASN A 272 10.42 3.93 20.26
CA ASN A 272 9.07 4.10 20.77
C ASN A 272 9.10 5.06 21.97
N ILE A 273 8.42 6.19 21.84
CA ILE A 273 8.47 7.31 22.80
C ILE A 273 7.08 7.53 23.38
N ASP A 274 6.99 7.63 24.69
CA ASP A 274 5.77 7.98 25.42
C ASP A 274 6.15 8.70 26.71
N ASN A 275 5.30 9.57 27.23
CA ASN A 275 5.55 10.24 28.50
C ASN A 275 5.13 9.39 29.70
N ARG A 276 4.47 8.25 29.49
CA ARG A 276 4.00 7.31 30.48
C ARG A 276 4.96 6.11 30.63
N PRO A 277 5.74 6.01 31.72
CA PRO A 277 6.68 4.92 31.90
C PRO A 277 6.01 3.54 32.03
N GLU A 278 4.74 3.49 32.46
CA GLU A 278 3.99 2.23 32.64
C GLU A 278 3.67 1.49 31.33
N VAL A 279 3.67 2.18 30.20
CA VAL A 279 3.52 1.53 28.88
C VAL A 279 4.83 0.89 28.39
N GLY A 280 5.94 1.14 29.11
CA GLY A 280 7.25 0.56 28.84
C GLY A 280 7.87 1.03 27.51
N PRO A 281 7.88 2.34 27.17
CA PRO A 281 8.46 2.81 25.94
C PRO A 281 9.99 2.61 25.91
N ASP A 282 10.61 2.71 24.75
CA ASP A 282 12.07 2.68 24.63
C ASP A 282 12.67 3.96 25.23
N MET A 283 11.91 5.06 25.18
CA MET A 283 12.29 6.34 25.76
C MET A 283 11.08 6.99 26.44
N VAL A 284 11.20 7.32 27.72
CA VAL A 284 10.22 8.14 28.43
C VAL A 284 10.54 9.61 28.16
N CYS A 285 9.66 10.32 27.41
CA CYS A 285 9.85 11.71 27.04
C CYS A 285 8.50 12.40 26.84
N ASP A 286 8.35 13.60 27.41
CA ASP A 286 7.25 14.50 27.04
C ASP A 286 7.70 15.36 25.86
N VAL A 287 7.03 15.24 24.74
CA VAL A 287 7.35 16.01 23.52
C VAL A 287 7.20 17.52 23.73
N LEU A 288 6.41 17.94 24.73
CA LEU A 288 6.27 19.34 25.10
C LEU A 288 7.54 19.96 25.70
N ASP A 289 8.42 19.11 26.27
CA ASP A 289 9.74 19.53 26.80
C ASP A 289 10.83 19.50 25.71
N GLY A 290 10.47 19.06 24.50
CA GLY A 290 11.37 18.86 23.35
C GLY A 290 11.86 17.43 23.22
N LEU A 291 12.17 17.04 21.98
CA LEU A 291 12.75 15.73 21.65
C LEU A 291 14.27 15.77 21.82
N PRO A 292 14.90 14.79 22.50
CA PRO A 292 16.34 14.80 22.76
C PRO A 292 17.16 14.38 21.53
N TYR A 293 16.83 14.97 20.38
CA TYR A 293 17.49 14.73 19.10
C TYR A 293 17.95 16.06 18.50
N GLU A 294 19.07 16.00 17.78
CA GLU A 294 19.59 17.16 17.06
C GLU A 294 18.67 17.57 15.90
N ASP A 295 18.81 18.80 15.45
CA ASP A 295 18.12 19.30 14.27
C ASP A 295 18.49 18.43 13.05
N SER A 296 17.49 18.09 12.24
CA SER A 296 17.73 17.34 10.98
C SER A 296 18.47 15.99 11.18
N SER A 297 18.18 15.28 12.26
CA SER A 297 18.81 13.99 12.58
C SER A 297 17.92 12.77 12.36
N VAL A 298 16.58 12.96 12.27
CA VAL A 298 15.59 11.88 12.21
C VAL A 298 15.08 11.69 10.78
N ASP A 299 14.98 10.45 10.36
CA ASP A 299 14.52 10.10 9.00
C ASP A 299 12.99 10.05 8.90
N MET A 300 12.33 9.55 9.95
CA MET A 300 10.87 9.47 10.00
C MET A 300 10.33 9.69 11.42
N VAL A 301 9.21 10.39 11.52
CA VAL A 301 8.40 10.48 12.73
C VAL A 301 7.01 9.97 12.43
N ARG A 302 6.50 9.07 13.27
CA ARG A 302 5.12 8.59 13.25
C ARG A 302 4.41 8.98 14.53
N ALA A 303 3.13 9.39 14.40
CA ALA A 303 2.28 9.81 15.50
C ALA A 303 0.83 9.36 15.21
N ASP A 304 0.45 8.18 15.72
CA ASP A 304 -0.89 7.64 15.60
C ASP A 304 -1.66 7.86 16.89
N ASP A 305 -2.89 8.39 16.80
CA ASP A 305 -3.74 8.71 17.97
C ASP A 305 -2.96 9.47 19.07
N PHE A 306 -2.20 10.49 18.63
CA PHE A 306 -1.31 11.24 19.50
C PHE A 306 -1.57 12.76 19.50
N LEU A 307 -1.70 13.39 18.32
CA LEU A 307 -1.79 14.85 18.23
C LEU A 307 -3.05 15.40 18.87
N GLU A 308 -4.15 14.66 18.89
CA GLU A 308 -5.42 15.02 19.52
C GLU A 308 -5.30 15.16 21.04
N HIS A 309 -4.33 14.48 21.66
CA HIS A 309 -4.07 14.58 23.10
C HIS A 309 -3.17 15.77 23.48
N ILE A 310 -2.60 16.46 22.49
CA ILE A 310 -1.77 17.64 22.73
C ILE A 310 -2.66 18.82 23.16
N PRO A 311 -2.36 19.49 24.27
CA PRO A 311 -3.17 20.61 24.78
C PRO A 311 -3.35 21.73 23.75
N ILE A 312 -4.53 22.37 23.76
CA ILE A 312 -4.85 23.53 22.92
C ILE A 312 -3.75 24.58 23.05
N GLY A 313 -3.27 25.09 21.92
CA GLY A 313 -2.19 26.08 21.84
C GLY A 313 -0.78 25.49 21.91
N LYS A 314 -0.63 24.17 22.06
CA LYS A 314 0.66 23.47 22.05
C LYS A 314 0.90 22.64 20.78
N THR A 315 -0.11 22.42 19.97
CA THR A 315 -0.03 21.62 18.74
C THR A 315 1.00 22.18 17.75
N VAL A 316 1.05 23.51 17.57
CA VAL A 316 2.06 24.15 16.71
C VAL A 316 3.47 23.93 17.25
N GLN A 317 3.66 23.98 18.56
CA GLN A 317 4.96 23.70 19.20
C GLN A 317 5.42 22.27 18.89
N VAL A 318 4.52 21.28 19.05
CA VAL A 318 4.83 19.87 18.81
C VAL A 318 5.12 19.59 17.33
N VAL A 319 4.31 20.13 16.41
CA VAL A 319 4.57 19.96 14.97
C VAL A 319 5.87 20.68 14.55
N THR A 320 6.21 21.81 15.18
CA THR A 320 7.50 22.50 14.96
C THR A 320 8.66 21.63 15.44
N GLU A 321 8.52 21.00 16.59
CA GLU A 321 9.55 20.13 17.15
C GLU A 321 9.76 18.88 16.29
N ILE A 322 8.67 18.25 15.82
CA ILE A 322 8.73 17.14 14.84
C ILE A 322 9.48 17.60 13.59
N TRP A 323 9.11 18.75 13.03
CA TRP A 323 9.78 19.29 11.85
C TRP A 323 11.26 19.60 12.14
N ARG A 324 11.61 20.14 13.33
CA ARG A 324 12.99 20.45 13.71
C ARG A 324 13.89 19.23 13.64
N VAL A 325 13.46 18.10 14.20
CA VAL A 325 14.27 16.88 14.26
C VAL A 325 14.34 16.14 12.92
N LEU A 326 13.32 16.26 12.08
CA LEU A 326 13.31 15.61 10.76
C LEU A 326 14.44 16.15 9.86
N LYS A 327 15.10 15.27 9.12
CA LYS A 327 16.04 15.66 8.06
C LYS A 327 15.33 16.40 6.92
N PRO A 328 16.05 17.16 6.08
CA PRO A 328 15.50 17.57 4.78
C PRO A 328 14.99 16.35 4.01
N GLY A 329 13.72 16.37 3.62
CA GLY A 329 13.08 15.21 2.97
C GLY A 329 12.62 14.09 3.91
N GLY A 330 12.84 14.22 5.22
CA GLY A 330 12.34 13.28 6.23
C GLY A 330 10.81 13.24 6.29
N ILE A 331 10.25 12.12 6.71
CA ILE A 331 8.82 11.82 6.64
C ILE A 331 8.14 12.04 7.99
N PHE A 332 6.99 12.72 7.97
CA PHE A 332 6.05 12.77 9.08
C PHE A 332 4.76 12.07 8.70
N GLU A 333 4.43 11.00 9.40
CA GLU A 333 3.18 10.26 9.28
C GLU A 333 2.32 10.49 10.52
N SER A 334 1.07 10.89 10.34
CA SER A 334 0.11 11.09 11.43
C SER A 334 -1.23 10.47 11.08
N LEU A 335 -1.81 9.77 12.05
CA LEU A 335 -3.17 9.28 12.01
C LEU A 335 -3.93 9.89 13.19
N THR A 336 -4.91 10.76 12.91
CA THR A 336 -5.59 11.56 13.96
C THR A 336 -7.11 11.45 13.76
N PRO A 337 -7.93 11.25 14.82
CA PRO A 337 -9.38 11.27 14.68
C PRO A 337 -9.87 12.58 14.06
N SER A 338 -10.56 12.47 12.91
CA SER A 338 -11.06 13.62 12.14
C SER A 338 -12.30 14.24 12.76
N THR A 339 -12.40 15.58 12.72
CA THR A 339 -13.64 16.29 13.08
C THR A 339 -14.80 16.00 12.14
N ASP A 340 -14.53 15.41 10.97
CA ASP A 340 -15.54 14.98 10.01
C ASP A 340 -16.19 13.63 10.41
N GLY A 341 -15.70 13.05 11.53
CA GLY A 341 -16.25 11.85 12.16
C GLY A 341 -16.49 12.05 13.66
N ARG A 342 -17.09 11.04 14.30
CA ARG A 342 -17.39 11.10 15.75
C ARG A 342 -16.17 10.88 16.64
N GLY A 343 -15.12 10.22 16.11
CA GLY A 343 -13.93 9.84 16.87
C GLY A 343 -13.25 11.02 17.55
N ALA A 344 -13.18 12.18 16.89
CA ALA A 344 -12.59 13.39 17.46
C ALA A 344 -13.26 13.86 18.77
N PHE A 345 -14.53 13.54 19.00
CA PHE A 345 -15.33 14.06 20.10
C PHE A 345 -15.74 12.98 21.12
N GLN A 346 -15.41 11.71 20.89
CA GLN A 346 -15.85 10.60 21.76
C GLN A 346 -14.95 10.42 22.97
N ASP A 347 -13.67 10.67 22.83
CA ASP A 347 -12.70 10.52 23.90
C ASP A 347 -12.62 11.83 24.71
N PRO A 348 -12.92 11.81 26.02
CA PRO A 348 -12.87 13.00 26.86
C PRO A 348 -11.44 13.52 27.11
N THR A 349 -10.42 12.77 26.70
CA THR A 349 -9.01 13.17 26.83
C THR A 349 -8.48 13.92 25.59
N HIS A 350 -9.28 14.01 24.51
CA HIS A 350 -8.92 14.80 23.33
C HIS A 350 -8.92 16.29 23.67
N ALA A 351 -7.79 16.91 23.47
CA ALA A 351 -7.54 18.33 23.78
C ALA A 351 -7.40 19.18 22.52
N SER A 352 -7.12 18.60 21.37
CA SER A 352 -7.07 19.31 20.08
C SER A 352 -7.84 18.55 19.00
N PHE A 353 -8.27 19.28 17.97
CA PHE A 353 -9.20 18.77 16.96
C PHE A 353 -8.62 18.97 15.57
N TRP A 354 -8.61 17.88 14.77
CA TRP A 354 -7.95 17.80 13.49
C TRP A 354 -8.90 17.36 12.38
N ASN A 355 -8.60 17.75 11.16
CA ASN A 355 -9.13 17.21 9.92
C ASN A 355 -8.13 17.49 8.78
N ALA A 356 -8.46 17.09 7.56
CA ALA A 356 -7.59 17.29 6.40
C ALA A 356 -7.16 18.76 6.22
N ASN A 357 -8.07 19.73 6.47
CA ASN A 357 -7.77 21.14 6.33
C ASN A 357 -6.82 21.69 7.42
N SER A 358 -6.70 21.01 8.57
CA SER A 358 -5.76 21.41 9.62
C SER A 358 -4.31 21.40 9.13
N TRP A 359 -4.00 20.55 8.18
CA TRP A 359 -2.66 20.41 7.62
C TRP A 359 -2.27 21.55 6.66
N LEU A 360 -3.24 22.31 6.12
CA LEU A 360 -2.95 23.49 5.28
C LEU A 360 -2.08 24.51 5.98
N TYR A 361 -2.20 24.62 7.31
CA TYR A 361 -1.37 25.55 8.10
C TYR A 361 0.12 25.18 8.09
N TYR A 362 0.48 23.97 7.71
CA TYR A 362 1.86 23.47 7.66
C TYR A 362 2.36 23.15 6.24
N THR A 363 1.48 23.19 5.25
CA THR A 363 1.77 22.74 3.90
C THR A 363 1.54 23.79 2.81
N ASP A 364 0.55 24.68 2.98
CA ASP A 364 0.26 25.74 2.00
C ASP A 364 1.09 27.00 2.28
N PRO A 365 1.93 27.47 1.35
CA PRO A 365 2.81 28.61 1.56
C PRO A 365 2.09 29.89 1.95
N ALA A 366 0.90 30.17 1.39
CA ALA A 366 0.13 31.38 1.68
C ALA A 366 -0.44 31.34 3.09
N THR A 367 -1.04 30.22 3.50
CA THR A 367 -1.57 30.01 4.84
C THR A 367 -0.46 30.05 5.89
N ARG A 368 0.65 29.35 5.64
CA ARG A 368 1.83 29.38 6.53
C ARG A 368 2.33 30.80 6.77
N HIS A 369 2.51 31.56 5.69
CA HIS A 369 2.96 32.96 5.78
C HIS A 369 1.99 33.84 6.58
N LEU A 370 0.68 33.68 6.34
CA LEU A 370 -0.37 34.44 7.00
C LEU A 370 -0.36 34.23 8.54
N TYR A 371 -0.11 32.98 8.97
CA TYR A 371 -0.14 32.60 10.39
C TYR A 371 1.25 32.52 11.04
N GLY A 372 2.32 32.84 10.31
CA GLY A 372 3.70 32.80 10.82
C GLY A 372 4.17 31.41 11.22
N MET A 373 3.71 30.36 10.49
CA MET A 373 4.07 28.98 10.77
C MET A 373 5.50 28.69 10.30
N VAL A 374 6.32 28.18 11.21
CA VAL A 374 7.72 27.78 10.93
C VAL A 374 7.80 26.44 10.18
N PRO A 375 7.08 25.38 10.59
CA PRO A 375 7.15 24.10 9.91
C PRO A 375 6.72 24.21 8.45
N ASP A 376 7.46 23.57 7.55
CA ASP A 376 7.17 23.50 6.14
C ASP A 376 7.18 22.06 5.66
N PHE A 377 6.03 21.59 5.19
CA PHE A 377 5.88 20.24 4.68
C PHE A 377 5.32 20.26 3.26
N GLU A 378 5.82 19.33 2.46
CA GLU A 378 5.21 18.91 1.22
C GLU A 378 4.17 17.81 1.52
N VAL A 379 3.00 17.93 0.95
CA VAL A 379 1.97 16.89 1.06
C VAL A 379 2.36 15.71 0.17
N ILE A 380 2.50 14.53 0.76
CA ILE A 380 2.56 13.27 0.01
C ILE A 380 1.15 12.73 -0.15
N SER A 381 0.40 12.60 0.96
CA SER A 381 -1.03 12.34 0.95
C SER A 381 -1.71 12.88 2.20
N ILE A 382 -2.97 13.32 2.07
CA ILE A 382 -3.87 13.61 3.19
C ILE A 382 -5.21 13.00 2.80
N GLU A 383 -5.68 12.02 3.60
CA GLU A 383 -6.88 11.25 3.31
C GLU A 383 -7.71 11.05 4.57
N ASP A 384 -9.01 11.21 4.47
CA ASP A 384 -9.94 10.81 5.52
C ASP A 384 -10.34 9.35 5.30
N ARG A 385 -10.20 8.52 6.35
CA ARG A 385 -10.48 7.09 6.32
C ARG A 385 -11.52 6.74 7.37
N LEU A 386 -12.59 6.07 6.96
CA LEU A 386 -13.55 5.47 7.88
C LEU A 386 -12.90 4.25 8.54
N THR A 387 -12.46 4.39 9.79
CA THR A 387 -11.76 3.33 10.53
C THR A 387 -12.68 2.51 11.42
N SER A 388 -13.89 3.00 11.70
CA SER A 388 -14.96 2.25 12.36
C SER A 388 -16.32 2.72 11.86
N GLU A 389 -16.98 1.88 11.08
CA GLU A 389 -18.34 2.15 10.60
C GLU A 389 -19.35 2.14 11.75
N ALA A 390 -19.26 1.14 12.64
CA ALA A 390 -20.18 1.01 13.77
C ALA A 390 -20.16 2.22 14.71
N LEU A 391 -19.01 2.86 14.88
CA LEU A 391 -18.82 4.04 15.72
C LEU A 391 -18.77 5.34 14.93
N GLN A 392 -18.81 5.27 13.59
CA GLN A 392 -18.66 6.42 12.70
C GLN A 392 -17.38 7.21 12.98
N ILE A 393 -16.27 6.46 13.14
CA ILE A 393 -14.97 7.05 13.39
C ILE A 393 -14.25 7.22 12.06
N ILE A 394 -13.92 8.47 11.75
CA ILE A 394 -13.07 8.84 10.62
C ILE A 394 -11.73 9.30 11.19
N HIS A 395 -10.63 8.83 10.61
CA HIS A 395 -9.30 9.37 10.88
C HIS A 395 -8.78 10.11 9.67
N THR A 396 -8.16 11.26 9.89
CA THR A 396 -7.33 11.92 8.90
C THR A 396 -5.95 11.30 8.96
N HIS A 397 -5.55 10.62 7.89
CA HIS A 397 -4.19 10.14 7.68
C HIS A 397 -3.43 11.17 6.88
N ALA A 398 -2.40 11.77 7.48
CA ALA A 398 -1.52 12.73 6.85
C ALA A 398 -0.13 12.13 6.71
N LEU A 399 0.40 12.16 5.50
CA LEU A 399 1.76 11.80 5.20
C LEU A 399 2.44 12.99 4.55
N LEU A 400 3.49 13.47 5.19
CA LEU A 400 4.11 14.76 4.90
C LEU A 400 5.63 14.57 4.80
N LYS A 401 6.26 15.39 3.96
CA LYS A 401 7.71 15.43 3.77
C LYS A 401 8.27 16.76 4.21
N ALA A 402 9.25 16.75 5.09
CA ALA A 402 9.83 17.99 5.63
C ALA A 402 10.60 18.76 4.52
N ARG A 403 10.18 20.01 4.25
CA ARG A 403 10.92 20.96 3.43
C ARG A 403 11.84 21.76 4.32
N LYS A 404 13.14 21.70 4.05
CA LYS A 404 14.18 22.49 4.71
C LYS A 404 15.17 22.94 3.67
N ASP A 405 15.62 24.17 3.78
CA ASP A 405 16.77 24.64 2.99
C ASP A 405 17.98 23.80 3.36
N ALA A 406 18.74 23.35 2.36
CA ALA A 406 19.89 22.48 2.52
C ALA A 406 21.10 23.21 3.12
#